data_7d4fffeedb7443a44e3628d83b0118ad
#
_entry.id   7d4fffeedb7443a44e3628d83b0118ad
#
_cell.length_a   1.000
_cell.length_b   1.000
_cell.length_c   1.000
_cell.angle_alpha   90.00
_cell.angle_beta   90.00
_cell.angle_gamma   90.00
#
_symmetry.space_group_name_H-M   'P 1'
#
loop_
_entity.id
_entity.type
_entity.pdbx_description
1 polymer ?
#
loop_
_entity_poly.entity_id
_entity_poly.type
_entity_poly.pdbx_seq_one_letter_code
_entity_poly.pdbx_strand_id
1 'polypeptide(L)'
;TAKHLYVIGEAGNIGGVFAFILGEDPTYQQIDGAWLNDQPYGTIHRIAGNGKIKGTFSKALAFCEQLEPNIRIDTHQNNKRMQHLLEKNGFTYCGIILTDDNTPRLAYQKWLKKNTGSNANT
;
A
#
# COMPACT_ATOMS: atom_id res chain seq x y z
N THR A 1 14.89 3.89 8.26
CA THR A 1 13.54 3.81 7.70
C THR A 1 12.86 5.17 7.83
N ALA A 2 12.53 5.77 6.70
CA ALA A 2 11.85 7.06 6.68
C ALA A 2 10.35 6.86 6.75
N LYS A 3 9.72 7.48 7.75
CA LYS A 3 8.28 7.43 7.93
C LYS A 3 7.71 8.83 7.72
N HIS A 4 6.74 8.94 6.84
CA HIS A 4 6.07 10.20 6.56
C HIS A 4 4.56 10.06 6.75
N LEU A 5 3.97 11.06 7.38
CA LEU A 5 2.53 11.11 7.56
C LEU A 5 1.96 12.13 6.58
N TYR A 6 0.93 11.73 5.86
CA TYR A 6 0.31 12.57 4.86
C TYR A 6 -1.18 12.74 5.13
N VAL A 7 -1.69 13.89 4.73
CA VAL A 7 -3.10 14.21 4.86
C VAL A 7 -3.65 14.49 3.46
N ILE A 8 -4.80 13.93 3.16
CA ILE A 8 -5.48 14.17 1.89
C ILE A 8 -6.61 15.15 2.15
N GLY A 9 -6.58 16.29 1.46
CA GLY A 9 -7.58 17.31 1.67
C GLY A 9 -7.91 18.09 0.41
N GLU A 10 -9.06 18.72 0.42
CA GLU A 10 -9.51 19.62 -0.63
C GLU A 10 -10.25 20.80 0.01
N ALA A 11 -9.93 22.01 -0.45
CA ALA A 11 -10.65 23.23 -0.04
C ALA A 11 -10.90 23.32 1.47
N GLY A 12 -9.89 23.00 2.27
CA GLY A 12 -9.99 23.08 3.72
C GLY A 12 -10.58 21.88 4.39
N ASN A 13 -11.00 20.88 3.65
CA ASN A 13 -11.54 19.63 4.20
C ASN A 13 -10.50 18.53 4.15
N ILE A 14 -10.36 17.79 5.25
CA ILE A 14 -9.45 16.64 5.32
C ILE A 14 -10.26 15.40 4.96
N GLY A 15 -9.86 14.73 3.88
CA GLY A 15 -10.53 13.52 3.41
C GLY A 15 -9.92 12.24 3.93
N GLY A 16 -8.67 12.26 4.38
CA GLY A 16 -8.03 11.06 4.89
C GLY A 16 -6.64 11.33 5.41
N VAL A 17 -6.11 10.34 6.13
CA VAL A 17 -4.76 10.37 6.70
C VAL A 17 -4.11 9.01 6.45
N PHE A 18 -2.84 9.03 6.07
CA PHE A 18 -2.10 7.79 5.90
C PHE A 18 -0.63 8.01 6.22
N ALA A 19 0.06 6.92 6.55
CA ALA A 19 1.50 6.93 6.75
C ALA A 19 2.16 6.16 5.62
N PHE A 20 3.24 6.69 5.08
CA PHE A 20 4.03 6.02 4.05
C PHE A 20 5.44 5.82 4.57
N ILE A 21 5.89 4.57 4.60
CA ILE A 21 7.18 4.21 5.16
C ILE A 21 8.04 3.63 4.05
N LEU A 22 9.18 4.25 3.81
CA LEU A 22 10.18 3.72 2.88
C LEU A 22 11.15 2.85 3.66
N GLY A 23 11.50 1.70 3.09
CA GLY A 23 12.40 0.77 3.74
C GLY A 23 11.69 -0.48 4.21
N GLU A 24 12.47 -1.43 4.75
CA GLU A 24 11.93 -2.71 5.19
C GLU A 24 11.05 -2.58 6.41
N ASP A 25 9.93 -3.30 6.39
CA ASP A 25 9.04 -3.41 7.54
C ASP A 25 9.29 -4.77 8.20
N PRO A 26 9.66 -4.81 9.48
CA PRO A 26 9.95 -6.09 10.14
C PRO A 26 8.80 -7.09 10.07
N THR A 27 7.55 -6.63 10.08
CA THR A 27 6.39 -7.54 10.02
C THR A 27 6.26 -8.20 8.65
N TYR A 28 6.94 -7.66 7.63
CA TYR A 28 6.87 -8.18 6.27
C TYR A 28 8.01 -9.14 5.94
N GLN A 29 8.92 -9.36 6.86
CA GLN A 29 10.06 -10.25 6.60
C GLN A 29 9.66 -11.71 6.55
N GLN A 30 8.59 -12.08 7.26
CA GLN A 30 8.05 -13.43 7.22
C GLN A 30 6.65 -13.39 6.68
N ILE A 31 6.39 -14.22 5.69
CA ILE A 31 5.08 -14.28 5.05
C ILE A 31 4.75 -15.74 4.75
N ASP A 32 3.52 -16.13 5.06
CA ASP A 32 2.98 -17.41 4.62
C ASP A 32 2.44 -17.18 3.20
N GLY A 33 3.28 -17.44 2.24
CA GLY A 33 3.07 -17.09 0.85
C GLY A 33 4.37 -16.54 0.28
N ALA A 34 4.25 -15.61 -0.66
CA ALA A 34 5.44 -15.01 -1.27
C ALA A 34 5.13 -13.61 -1.79
N TRP A 35 6.01 -12.68 -1.47
CA TRP A 35 5.96 -11.35 -2.08
C TRP A 35 6.30 -11.44 -3.57
N LEU A 36 5.89 -10.44 -4.34
CA LEU A 36 6.14 -10.43 -5.78
C LEU A 36 7.63 -10.32 -6.12
N ASN A 37 8.40 -9.66 -5.25
CA ASN A 37 9.84 -9.46 -5.47
C ASN A 37 10.52 -9.10 -4.16
N ASP A 38 11.85 -9.01 -4.21
CA ASP A 38 12.68 -8.61 -3.07
C ASP A 38 13.24 -7.20 -3.22
N GLN A 39 12.66 -6.41 -4.11
CA GLN A 39 13.12 -5.06 -4.36
C GLN A 39 12.71 -4.12 -3.22
N PRO A 40 13.38 -2.98 -3.06
CA PRO A 40 12.93 -1.98 -2.09
C PRO A 40 11.47 -1.60 -2.31
N TYR A 41 10.78 -1.33 -1.24
CA TYR A 41 9.36 -1.04 -1.30
C TYR A 41 8.97 0.04 -0.29
N GLY A 42 7.80 0.62 -0.52
CA GLY A 42 7.14 1.50 0.45
C GLY A 42 5.93 0.81 1.02
N THR A 43 5.59 1.13 2.26
CA THR A 43 4.45 0.55 2.95
C THR A 43 3.45 1.64 3.31
N ILE A 44 2.19 1.42 2.96
CA ILE A 44 1.12 2.34 3.32
C ILE A 44 0.40 1.81 4.54
N HIS A 45 0.30 2.64 5.59
CA HIS A 45 -0.37 2.28 6.83
C HIS A 45 -1.48 3.27 7.15
N ARG A 46 -2.50 2.78 7.83
CA ARG A 46 -3.50 3.61 8.48
C ARG A 46 -4.24 4.54 7.54
N ILE A 47 -4.68 4.01 6.41
CA ILE A 47 -5.51 4.79 5.54
C ILE A 47 -6.88 4.93 6.18
N ALA A 48 -7.21 6.15 6.55
CA ALA A 48 -8.52 6.47 7.11
C ALA A 48 -9.12 7.59 6.29
N GLY A 49 -10.34 7.39 5.82
CA GLY A 49 -11.06 8.40 5.08
C GLY A 49 -12.36 8.73 5.79
N ASN A 50 -12.82 9.96 5.66
CA ASN A 50 -14.07 10.39 6.28
C ASN A 50 -15.27 10.28 5.33
N GLY A 51 -15.07 9.75 4.15
CA GLY A 51 -16.14 9.57 3.17
C GLY A 51 -16.55 10.84 2.42
N LYS A 52 -15.98 11.98 2.75
CA LYS A 52 -16.32 13.24 2.11
C LYS A 52 -15.60 13.47 0.80
N ILE A 53 -14.44 12.84 0.63
CA ILE A 53 -13.67 12.93 -0.60
C ILE A 53 -13.62 11.57 -1.25
N LYS A 54 -14.21 11.47 -2.43
CA LYS A 54 -14.23 10.20 -3.16
C LYS A 54 -12.83 9.83 -3.63
N GLY A 55 -12.55 8.54 -3.64
CA GLY A 55 -11.27 8.06 -4.15
C GLY A 55 -10.10 8.36 -3.26
N THR A 56 -10.32 8.52 -1.95
CA THR A 56 -9.26 8.81 -0.99
C THR A 56 -8.10 7.84 -1.11
N PHE A 57 -8.40 6.54 -1.17
CA PHE A 57 -7.36 5.54 -1.29
C PHE A 57 -6.61 5.67 -2.62
N SER A 58 -7.33 5.87 -3.71
CA SER A 58 -6.70 5.99 -5.03
C SER A 58 -5.80 7.23 -5.11
N LYS A 59 -6.19 8.32 -4.46
CA LYS A 59 -5.36 9.53 -4.41
C LYS A 59 -4.09 9.31 -3.59
N ALA A 60 -4.22 8.64 -2.44
CA ALA A 60 -3.07 8.31 -1.62
C ALA A 60 -2.11 7.39 -2.37
N LEU A 61 -2.66 6.38 -3.05
CA LEU A 61 -1.87 5.45 -3.80
C LEU A 61 -1.10 6.13 -4.93
N ALA A 62 -1.79 6.99 -5.70
CA ALA A 62 -1.14 7.70 -6.81
C ALA A 62 0.04 8.55 -6.32
N PHE A 63 -0.13 9.21 -5.18
CA PHE A 63 0.94 10.00 -4.58
C PHE A 63 2.12 9.11 -4.17
N CYS A 64 1.83 8.00 -3.51
CA CYS A 64 2.88 7.08 -3.05
C CYS A 64 3.63 6.44 -4.22
N GLU A 65 2.92 6.12 -5.30
CA GLU A 65 3.54 5.50 -6.48
C GLU A 65 4.56 6.42 -7.14
N GLN A 66 4.41 7.72 -6.99
CA GLN A 66 5.40 8.66 -7.50
C GLN A 66 6.68 8.63 -6.68
N LEU A 67 6.57 8.30 -5.39
CA LEU A 67 7.73 8.23 -4.49
C LEU A 67 8.39 6.86 -4.56
N GLU A 68 7.61 5.81 -4.65
CA GLU A 68 8.10 4.44 -4.73
C GLU A 68 7.08 3.58 -5.47
N PRO A 69 7.40 3.10 -6.67
CA PRO A 69 6.44 2.31 -7.46
C PRO A 69 6.21 0.89 -6.95
N ASN A 70 7.01 0.42 -5.99
CA ASN A 70 6.84 -0.90 -5.40
C ASN A 70 6.21 -0.72 -4.01
N ILE A 71 4.95 -1.13 -3.86
CA ILE A 71 4.19 -0.83 -2.65
C ILE A 71 3.61 -2.10 -2.05
N ARG A 72 3.81 -2.27 -0.74
CA ARG A 72 3.21 -3.34 0.04
C ARG A 72 2.21 -2.75 1.02
N ILE A 73 1.14 -3.51 1.27
CA ILE A 73 0.10 -3.11 2.21
C ILE A 73 -0.52 -4.36 2.80
N ASP A 74 -0.99 -4.27 4.03
CA ASP A 74 -1.71 -5.35 4.66
C ASP A 74 -3.05 -4.87 5.18
N THR A 75 -4.00 -5.78 5.29
CA THR A 75 -5.33 -5.47 5.80
C THR A 75 -5.89 -6.65 6.58
N HIS A 76 -6.80 -6.35 7.49
CA HIS A 76 -7.46 -7.38 8.29
C HIS A 76 -8.36 -8.24 7.40
N GLN A 77 -8.41 -9.55 7.72
CA GLN A 77 -9.21 -10.49 6.93
C GLN A 77 -10.70 -10.14 6.92
N ASN A 78 -11.17 -9.39 7.89
CA ASN A 78 -12.57 -8.96 7.97
C ASN A 78 -12.83 -7.65 7.22
N ASN A 79 -11.79 -6.98 6.76
CA ASN A 79 -11.96 -5.72 6.05
C ASN A 79 -12.16 -5.96 4.56
N LYS A 80 -13.36 -6.41 4.20
CA LYS A 80 -13.68 -6.77 2.81
C LYS A 80 -13.61 -5.56 1.90
N ARG A 81 -13.98 -4.39 2.40
CA ARG A 81 -13.94 -3.17 1.61
C ARG A 81 -12.52 -2.84 1.18
N MET A 82 -11.55 -2.94 2.11
CA MET A 82 -10.16 -2.66 1.77
C MET A 82 -9.60 -3.71 0.81
N GLN A 83 -9.95 -4.98 1.02
CA GLN A 83 -9.54 -6.05 0.09
C GLN A 83 -10.01 -5.75 -1.33
N HIS A 84 -11.27 -5.33 -1.46
CA HIS A 84 -11.82 -4.98 -2.75
C HIS A 84 -11.10 -3.78 -3.37
N LEU A 85 -10.83 -2.76 -2.56
CA LEU A 85 -10.09 -1.57 -3.03
C LEU A 85 -8.68 -1.92 -3.50
N LEU A 86 -8.01 -2.80 -2.78
CA LEU A 86 -6.66 -3.22 -3.15
C LEU A 86 -6.67 -3.93 -4.49
N GLU A 87 -7.59 -4.89 -4.67
CA GLU A 87 -7.70 -5.62 -5.92
C GLU A 87 -8.09 -4.70 -7.07
N LYS A 88 -9.02 -3.79 -6.83
CA LYS A 88 -9.46 -2.83 -7.83
C LYS A 88 -8.33 -1.93 -8.29
N ASN A 89 -7.39 -1.63 -7.40
CA ASN A 89 -6.27 -0.74 -7.70
C ASN A 89 -5.03 -1.50 -8.16
N GLY A 90 -5.15 -2.78 -8.47
CA GLY A 90 -4.07 -3.53 -9.11
C GLY A 90 -3.13 -4.24 -8.15
N PHE A 91 -3.49 -4.35 -6.88
CA PHE A 91 -2.70 -5.11 -5.93
C PHE A 91 -2.93 -6.60 -6.09
N THR A 92 -1.88 -7.37 -5.85
CA THR A 92 -1.92 -8.83 -5.89
C THR A 92 -1.85 -9.37 -4.46
N TYR A 93 -2.73 -10.30 -4.14
CA TYR A 93 -2.68 -10.99 -2.86
C TYR A 93 -1.42 -11.87 -2.81
N CYS A 94 -0.65 -11.73 -1.74
CA CYS A 94 0.63 -12.42 -1.61
C CYS A 94 0.65 -13.49 -0.52
N GLY A 95 -0.19 -13.36 0.49
CA GLY A 95 -0.21 -14.33 1.59
C GLY A 95 -0.60 -13.71 2.91
N ILE A 96 -0.19 -14.36 3.99
CA ILE A 96 -0.54 -13.94 5.35
C ILE A 96 0.73 -13.51 6.08
N ILE A 97 0.68 -12.35 6.71
CA ILE A 97 1.72 -11.92 7.65
C ILE A 97 1.13 -11.90 9.06
N LEU A 98 2.00 -11.85 10.06
CA LEU A 98 1.59 -11.69 11.44
C LEU A 98 2.11 -10.36 11.97
N THR A 99 1.24 -9.61 12.62
CA THR A 99 1.65 -8.38 13.29
C THR A 99 2.39 -8.71 14.58
N ASP A 100 2.90 -7.68 15.26
CA ASP A 100 3.66 -7.89 16.50
C ASP A 100 2.88 -8.63 17.58
N ASP A 101 1.56 -8.51 17.59
CA ASP A 101 0.70 -9.21 18.53
C ASP A 101 0.16 -10.53 17.97
N ASN A 102 0.80 -11.04 16.90
CA ASN A 102 0.43 -12.29 16.23
C ASN A 102 -0.94 -12.27 15.57
N THR A 103 -1.43 -11.09 15.21
CA THR A 103 -2.68 -10.98 14.47
C THR A 103 -2.41 -11.24 12.98
N PRO A 104 -3.13 -12.21 12.36
CA PRO A 104 -2.95 -12.45 10.93
C PRO A 104 -3.53 -11.32 10.10
N ARG A 105 -2.81 -10.95 9.06
CA ARG A 105 -3.21 -9.93 8.11
C ARG A 105 -2.99 -10.42 6.69
N LEU A 106 -3.88 -10.01 5.79
CA LEU A 106 -3.74 -10.33 4.38
C LEU A 106 -2.75 -9.36 3.76
N ALA A 107 -1.73 -9.88 3.11
CA ALA A 107 -0.64 -9.09 2.54
C ALA A 107 -0.82 -8.95 1.04
N TYR A 108 -0.65 -7.73 0.56
CA TYR A 108 -0.81 -7.39 -0.84
C TYR A 108 0.39 -6.58 -1.32
N GLN A 109 0.67 -6.68 -2.61
CA GLN A 109 1.75 -5.91 -3.21
C GLN A 109 1.35 -5.43 -4.60
N LYS A 110 1.76 -4.22 -4.94
CA LYS A 110 1.60 -3.68 -6.28
C LYS A 110 2.95 -3.16 -6.72
N TRP A 111 3.44 -3.66 -7.83
CA TRP A 111 4.72 -3.22 -8.39
C TRP A 111 4.47 -2.66 -9.77
N LEU A 112 4.59 -1.34 -9.90
CA LEU A 112 4.57 -0.69 -11.19
C LEU A 112 5.95 -0.83 -11.77
N LYS A 113 6.14 -1.85 -12.60
CA LYS A 113 7.41 -2.08 -13.25
C LYS A 113 7.78 -0.84 -14.03
N LYS A 114 8.90 -0.23 -13.67
CA LYS A 114 9.33 0.97 -14.33
C LYS A 114 9.60 0.66 -15.79
N ASN A 115 8.87 1.33 -16.65
CA ASN A 115 9.03 1.16 -18.07
C ASN A 115 10.22 1.97 -18.53
N THR A 116 11.39 1.34 -18.57
CA THR A 116 12.56 1.98 -19.12
C THR A 116 12.59 1.62 -20.58
N GLY A 117 12.14 2.46 -21.28
CA GLY A 117 12.19 2.25 -22.69
C GLY A 117 12.40 0.84 -23.17
N SER A 118 12.19 0.62 -22.80
CA SER A 118 12.13 -0.23 -23.04
C SER A 118 11.64 -0.80 -23.40
N ASN A 119 11.46 -0.50 -23.25
CA ASN A 119 11.15 -0.91 -23.53
C ASN A 119 10.78 -0.96 -24.13
N ALA A 120 10.85 -0.74 -24.05
CA ALA A 120 10.62 -0.67 -24.51
C ALA A 120 10.20 -0.75 -25.25
N ASN A 121 10.08 -0.65 -25.22
CA ASN A 121 9.77 -0.69 -25.80
C ASN A 121 9.60 -1.06 -26.22
N THR A 122 9.77 -1.18 -25.97
CA THR A 122 9.76 -1.42 -26.15
C THR A 122 9.66 -1.62 -26.46
#